data_222492a3d40775d6f9912c25036af4e5
#
_entry.id   222492a3d40775d6f9912c25036af4e5
#
_cell.length_a   1.000
_cell.length_b   1.000
_cell.length_c   1.000
_cell.angle_alpha   90.00
_cell.angle_beta   90.00
_cell.angle_gamma   90.00
#
_symmetry.space_group_name_H-M   'P 1'
#
loop_
_entity.id
_entity.type
_entity.pdbx_description
1 polymer ?
#
loop_
_entity_poly.entity_id
_entity_poly.type
_entity_poly.pdbx_seq_one_letter_code
_entity_poly.pdbx_strand_id
1 'polypeptide(L)'
;MLKLFKPAPPIERMPDDQIDSEYKKFRLQVFLGIFIGYAAYYLIRKNFSLAMPYLIEEGFSKSALGFALSALSISYGLSKFVMATISDRSNPRMFLPAGLILSAVISLLMGFVPFFTSSIAIMFIMLFLNGWFQGMGWPPSGRVLVHWFSVSERGNKTAIWNVAHNVGGGLMAPIAVAGVAIFSGITGSATGYEGVFILPALVAIAVAVISYWLIRDTPQSVGLPPIEEYRNDYSSKSKKTFEKELSTKEILFKYVLNNKWVWAIALANIFVYFVRYGVLDWAPTYLSEEKGFDMSKSSVAYFLYEWAGIPGTLLCGWISDKWFKGRRGPAGFVFMVGVLIAVLVYWFNPAGNPMIDMASLIAIGFLIYGPVMLIGLQALDFVPKKAAGTAAGLTGLFGYLGGTLTANALMGVIVDASGWNAGFTLLTASCAIAALIFAMTWNVRGQEVVKH
;
A
#
# COMPACT_ATOMS: atom_id res chain seq x y z
N MET A 1 1.04 -23.05 16.36
CA MET A 1 1.54 -21.67 16.48
C MET A 1 2.69 -21.67 17.48
N LEU A 2 3.84 -21.11 17.12
CA LEU A 2 4.98 -21.00 18.02
C LEU A 2 4.57 -20.23 19.29
N LYS A 3 5.02 -20.67 20.46
CA LYS A 3 4.68 -20.04 21.77
C LYS A 3 4.93 -18.52 21.77
N LEU A 4 5.94 -18.07 21.03
CA LEU A 4 6.36 -16.67 20.87
C LEU A 4 5.28 -15.75 20.27
N PHE A 5 4.43 -16.27 19.39
CA PHE A 5 3.39 -15.50 18.71
C PHE A 5 2.02 -15.53 19.41
N LYS A 6 1.90 -16.21 20.55
CA LYS A 6 0.62 -16.24 21.28
C LYS A 6 0.24 -14.83 21.76
N PRO A 7 -1.07 -14.48 21.75
CA PRO A 7 -1.54 -13.24 22.35
C PRO A 7 -1.03 -13.08 23.77
N ALA A 8 -0.71 -11.84 24.14
CA ALA A 8 -0.26 -11.54 25.49
C ALA A 8 -1.42 -11.74 26.49
N PRO A 9 -1.22 -12.44 27.61
CA PRO A 9 -2.25 -12.59 28.61
C PRO A 9 -2.58 -11.25 29.28
N PRO A 10 -3.82 -11.05 29.74
CA PRO A 10 -4.15 -9.93 30.62
C PRO A 10 -3.34 -10.00 31.92
N ILE A 11 -2.94 -8.85 32.43
CA ILE A 11 -2.31 -8.71 33.75
C ILE A 11 -3.24 -7.97 34.70
N GLU A 12 -2.91 -7.93 35.99
CA GLU A 12 -3.66 -7.22 37.01
C GLU A 12 -3.89 -5.74 36.60
N ARG A 13 -5.12 -5.25 36.87
CA ARG A 13 -5.54 -3.89 36.52
C ARG A 13 -4.77 -2.87 37.34
N MET A 14 -4.30 -1.83 36.67
CA MET A 14 -3.68 -0.67 37.31
C MET A 14 -4.66 0.09 38.21
N PRO A 15 -4.18 0.79 39.26
CA PRO A 15 -5.01 1.71 40.04
C PRO A 15 -5.70 2.76 39.17
N ASP A 16 -6.94 3.11 39.53
CA ASP A 16 -7.80 3.97 38.70
C ASP A 16 -7.20 5.39 38.48
N ASP A 17 -6.42 5.90 39.42
CA ASP A 17 -5.71 7.18 39.34
C ASP A 17 -4.62 7.22 38.26
N GLN A 18 -4.07 6.07 37.87
CA GLN A 18 -3.02 5.97 36.86
C GLN A 18 -3.57 5.67 35.47
N ILE A 19 -4.80 5.18 35.34
CA ILE A 19 -5.37 4.69 34.09
C ILE A 19 -5.34 5.76 33.00
N ASP A 20 -5.80 6.99 33.26
CA ASP A 20 -5.93 8.01 32.23
C ASP A 20 -4.56 8.45 31.67
N SER A 21 -3.55 8.61 32.53
CA SER A 21 -2.20 9.00 32.12
C SER A 21 -1.51 7.90 31.30
N GLU A 22 -1.56 6.66 31.78
CA GLU A 22 -0.94 5.53 31.09
C GLU A 22 -1.68 5.17 29.80
N TYR A 23 -3.03 5.32 29.75
CA TYR A 23 -3.79 5.14 28.52
C TYR A 23 -3.37 6.12 27.41
N LYS A 24 -3.22 7.40 27.72
CA LYS A 24 -2.75 8.42 26.79
C LYS A 24 -1.35 8.11 26.26
N LYS A 25 -0.43 7.73 27.13
CA LYS A 25 0.93 7.34 26.81
C LYS A 25 1.00 6.10 25.93
N PHE A 26 0.35 5.00 26.33
CA PHE A 26 0.37 3.77 25.56
C PHE A 26 -0.34 3.89 24.22
N ARG A 27 -1.43 4.65 24.11
CA ARG A 27 -2.10 4.88 22.82
C ARG A 27 -1.20 5.58 21.82
N LEU A 28 -0.47 6.63 22.24
CA LEU A 28 0.51 7.28 21.38
C LEU A 28 1.64 6.33 21.02
N GLN A 29 2.18 5.63 21.99
CA GLN A 29 3.28 4.69 21.82
C GLN A 29 2.93 3.57 20.82
N VAL A 30 1.79 2.90 20.98
CA VAL A 30 1.38 1.80 20.09
C VAL A 30 1.03 2.32 18.70
N PHE A 31 0.41 3.51 18.60
CA PHE A 31 0.11 4.13 17.33
C PHE A 31 1.37 4.43 16.53
N LEU A 32 2.37 5.04 17.17
CA LEU A 32 3.68 5.30 16.56
C LEU A 32 4.36 4.00 16.16
N GLY A 33 4.29 2.95 17.02
CA GLY A 33 4.88 1.66 16.73
C GLY A 33 4.33 0.99 15.48
N ILE A 34 3.01 0.98 15.30
CA ILE A 34 2.39 0.43 14.08
C ILE A 34 2.55 1.35 12.86
N PHE A 35 2.64 2.67 13.07
CA PHE A 35 2.84 3.63 11.98
C PHE A 35 4.24 3.48 11.37
N ILE A 36 5.31 3.60 12.18
CA ILE A 36 6.68 3.48 11.68
C ILE A 36 6.98 2.06 11.21
N GLY A 37 6.47 1.04 11.93
CA GLY A 37 6.63 -0.35 11.52
C GLY A 37 6.02 -0.62 10.16
N TYR A 38 4.80 -0.14 9.91
CA TYR A 38 4.16 -0.30 8.60
C TYR A 38 4.83 0.54 7.50
N ALA A 39 5.29 1.75 7.82
CA ALA A 39 6.09 2.56 6.90
C ALA A 39 7.37 1.82 6.48
N ALA A 40 8.06 1.17 7.42
CA ALA A 40 9.29 0.43 7.13
C ALA A 40 9.10 -0.77 6.19
N TYR A 41 7.93 -1.39 6.15
CA TYR A 41 7.63 -2.40 5.13
C TYR A 41 7.75 -1.85 3.71
N TYR A 42 7.43 -0.57 3.49
CA TYR A 42 7.52 0.05 2.17
C TYR A 42 8.96 0.36 1.76
N LEU A 43 9.89 0.51 2.71
CA LEU A 43 11.32 0.69 2.41
C LEU A 43 11.91 -0.49 1.63
N ILE A 44 11.42 -1.70 1.89
CA ILE A 44 11.92 -2.95 1.31
C ILE A 44 10.93 -3.63 0.36
N ARG A 45 9.79 -2.97 0.09
CA ARG A 45 8.81 -3.43 -0.91
C ARG A 45 9.09 -2.89 -2.30
N LYS A 46 9.57 -1.65 -2.37
CA LYS A 46 9.67 -0.86 -3.60
C LYS A 46 11.11 -0.64 -4.08
N ASN A 47 12.09 -1.07 -3.33
CA ASN A 47 13.50 -0.88 -3.64
C ASN A 47 13.93 -1.56 -4.96
N PHE A 48 13.34 -2.70 -5.33
CA PHE A 48 13.67 -3.38 -6.58
C PHE A 48 13.44 -2.50 -7.82
N SER A 49 12.42 -1.64 -7.83
CA SER A 49 12.17 -0.72 -8.94
C SER A 49 13.32 0.27 -9.16
N LEU A 50 14.02 0.67 -8.09
CA LEU A 50 15.22 1.51 -8.17
C LEU A 50 16.47 0.75 -8.61
N ALA A 51 16.50 -0.56 -8.41
CA ALA A 51 17.59 -1.42 -8.89
C ALA A 51 17.45 -1.77 -10.38
N MET A 52 16.22 -1.70 -10.95
CA MET A 52 15.97 -2.11 -12.33
C MET A 52 16.86 -1.43 -13.38
N PRO A 53 17.10 -0.10 -13.35
CA PRO A 53 18.00 0.53 -14.32
C PRO A 53 19.39 -0.11 -14.35
N TYR A 54 19.97 -0.41 -13.20
CA TYR A 54 21.29 -1.06 -13.09
C TYR A 54 21.27 -2.52 -13.59
N LEU A 55 20.20 -3.25 -13.29
CA LEU A 55 20.03 -4.63 -13.78
C LEU A 55 19.83 -4.68 -15.30
N ILE A 56 19.25 -3.65 -15.91
CA ILE A 56 19.14 -3.51 -17.37
C ILE A 56 20.54 -3.30 -17.97
N GLU A 57 21.39 -2.48 -17.36
CA GLU A 57 22.77 -2.28 -17.77
C GLU A 57 23.59 -3.59 -17.65
N GLU A 58 23.25 -4.48 -16.70
CA GLU A 58 23.82 -5.83 -16.57
C GLU A 58 23.28 -6.83 -17.63
N GLY A 59 22.33 -6.42 -18.48
CA GLY A 59 21.83 -7.20 -19.61
C GLY A 59 20.48 -7.90 -19.38
N PHE A 60 19.77 -7.62 -18.28
CA PHE A 60 18.41 -8.13 -18.09
C PHE A 60 17.41 -7.31 -18.92
N SER A 61 16.44 -7.98 -19.55
CA SER A 61 15.35 -7.30 -20.25
C SER A 61 14.31 -6.73 -19.29
N LYS A 62 13.60 -5.68 -19.70
CA LYS A 62 12.51 -5.07 -18.92
C LYS A 62 11.37 -6.07 -18.69
N SER A 63 11.06 -6.89 -19.70
CA SER A 63 10.06 -7.96 -19.59
C SER A 63 10.40 -8.96 -18.50
N ALA A 64 11.66 -9.38 -18.43
CA ALA A 64 12.16 -10.32 -17.43
C ALA A 64 12.13 -9.72 -16.02
N LEU A 65 12.59 -8.47 -15.86
CA LEU A 65 12.54 -7.75 -14.57
C LEU A 65 11.12 -7.45 -14.12
N GLY A 66 10.25 -7.05 -15.04
CA GLY A 66 8.82 -6.84 -14.77
C GLY A 66 8.13 -8.14 -14.33
N PHE A 67 8.48 -9.28 -14.95
CA PHE A 67 8.00 -10.59 -14.52
C PHE A 67 8.51 -10.92 -13.11
N ALA A 68 9.78 -10.71 -12.81
CA ALA A 68 10.30 -10.91 -11.46
C ALA A 68 9.58 -10.04 -10.42
N LEU A 69 9.38 -8.74 -10.73
CA LEU A 69 8.68 -7.80 -9.84
C LEU A 69 7.21 -8.20 -9.59
N SER A 70 6.56 -8.85 -10.56
CA SER A 70 5.19 -9.33 -10.44
C SER A 70 5.02 -10.39 -9.34
N ALA A 71 6.07 -11.14 -9.03
CA ALA A 71 6.09 -12.15 -7.97
C ALA A 71 5.73 -11.57 -6.60
N LEU A 72 6.20 -10.35 -6.30
CA LEU A 72 5.89 -9.64 -5.06
C LEU A 72 4.39 -9.35 -4.96
N SER A 73 3.77 -8.91 -6.05
CA SER A 73 2.32 -8.59 -6.07
C SER A 73 1.45 -9.83 -5.90
N ILE A 74 1.83 -10.93 -6.57
CA ILE A 74 1.14 -12.23 -6.46
C ILE A 74 1.20 -12.73 -5.01
N SER A 75 2.41 -12.84 -4.47
CA SER A 75 2.62 -13.40 -3.14
C SER A 75 2.01 -12.54 -2.05
N TYR A 76 2.11 -11.20 -2.16
CA TYR A 76 1.48 -10.27 -1.22
C TYR A 76 -0.05 -10.41 -1.22
N GLY A 77 -0.67 -10.49 -2.40
CA GLY A 77 -2.11 -10.69 -2.53
C GLY A 77 -2.58 -11.96 -1.83
N LEU A 78 -1.88 -13.09 -2.07
CA LEU A 78 -2.18 -14.38 -1.43
C LEU A 78 -1.89 -14.36 0.08
N SER A 79 -0.72 -13.86 0.45
CA SER A 79 -0.26 -13.80 1.84
C SER A 79 -1.19 -12.99 2.73
N LYS A 80 -1.75 -11.90 2.23
CA LYS A 80 -2.63 -11.02 2.99
C LYS A 80 -3.84 -11.75 3.60
N PHE A 81 -4.40 -12.73 2.88
CA PHE A 81 -5.50 -13.56 3.39
C PHE A 81 -5.02 -14.52 4.49
N VAL A 82 -3.92 -15.23 4.23
CA VAL A 82 -3.35 -16.20 5.17
C VAL A 82 -2.90 -15.50 6.43
N MET A 83 -2.14 -14.42 6.28
CA MET A 83 -1.57 -13.66 7.41
C MET A 83 -2.63 -12.92 8.23
N ALA A 84 -3.76 -12.51 7.65
CA ALA A 84 -4.86 -11.94 8.42
C ALA A 84 -5.40 -12.96 9.45
N THR A 85 -5.68 -14.19 9.00
CA THR A 85 -6.19 -15.27 9.88
C THR A 85 -5.18 -15.63 10.99
N ILE A 86 -3.88 -15.64 10.66
CA ILE A 86 -2.83 -15.93 11.64
C ILE A 86 -2.68 -14.75 12.62
N SER A 87 -2.71 -13.52 12.12
CA SER A 87 -2.56 -12.29 12.89
C SER A 87 -3.64 -12.12 13.96
N ASP A 88 -4.90 -12.47 13.64
CA ASP A 88 -6.02 -12.40 14.59
C ASP A 88 -5.79 -13.23 15.87
N ARG A 89 -4.95 -14.27 15.76
CA ARG A 89 -4.56 -15.17 16.85
C ARG A 89 -3.15 -14.95 17.35
N SER A 90 -2.50 -13.88 16.92
CA SER A 90 -1.10 -13.58 17.22
C SER A 90 -0.93 -12.28 17.99
N ASN A 91 0.17 -12.18 18.74
CA ASN A 91 0.60 -10.94 19.37
C ASN A 91 1.19 -10.00 18.32
N PRO A 92 0.57 -8.84 18.04
CA PRO A 92 1.07 -7.88 17.05
C PRO A 92 2.46 -7.34 17.37
N ARG A 93 2.84 -7.28 18.66
CA ARG A 93 4.17 -6.90 19.12
C ARG A 93 5.28 -7.79 18.55
N MET A 94 4.97 -9.06 18.31
CA MET A 94 5.91 -10.04 17.75
C MET A 94 5.70 -10.20 16.24
N PHE A 95 4.44 -10.23 15.80
CA PHE A 95 4.08 -10.62 14.44
C PHE A 95 4.52 -9.58 13.40
N LEU A 96 4.26 -8.29 13.66
CA LEU A 96 4.64 -7.21 12.74
C LEU A 96 6.17 -7.09 12.59
N PRO A 97 6.98 -6.98 13.69
CA PRO A 97 8.43 -6.92 13.57
C PRO A 97 9.06 -8.17 12.94
N ALA A 98 8.52 -9.36 13.25
CA ALA A 98 9.03 -10.61 12.67
C ALA A 98 8.89 -10.63 11.14
N GLY A 99 7.73 -10.25 10.60
CA GLY A 99 7.53 -10.16 9.15
C GLY A 99 8.44 -9.11 8.51
N LEU A 100 8.65 -7.98 9.19
CA LEU A 100 9.54 -6.92 8.71
C LEU A 100 11.00 -7.39 8.68
N ILE A 101 11.48 -8.09 9.71
CA ILE A 101 12.82 -8.67 9.76
C ILE A 101 13.01 -9.72 8.66
N LEU A 102 12.05 -10.62 8.47
CA LEU A 102 12.11 -11.64 7.43
C LEU A 102 12.18 -11.03 6.03
N SER A 103 11.35 -10.01 5.75
CA SER A 103 11.43 -9.22 4.52
C SER A 103 12.79 -8.53 4.37
N ALA A 104 13.33 -7.95 5.44
CA ALA A 104 14.61 -7.27 5.43
C ALA A 104 15.77 -8.25 5.17
N VAL A 105 15.71 -9.45 5.75
CA VAL A 105 16.71 -10.52 5.48
C VAL A 105 16.73 -10.89 4.00
N ILE A 106 15.55 -11.04 3.36
CA ILE A 106 15.47 -11.29 1.92
C ILE A 106 16.14 -10.15 1.12
N SER A 107 15.88 -8.90 1.50
CA SER A 107 16.51 -7.74 0.85
C SER A 107 18.04 -7.73 1.07
N LEU A 108 18.53 -8.03 2.27
CA LEU A 108 19.97 -8.13 2.55
C LEU A 108 20.65 -9.24 1.74
N LEU A 109 19.99 -10.39 1.58
CA LEU A 109 20.51 -11.47 0.74
C LEU A 109 20.65 -11.02 -0.72
N MET A 110 19.68 -10.29 -1.25
CA MET A 110 19.76 -9.74 -2.61
C MET A 110 20.87 -8.68 -2.75
N GLY A 111 21.16 -7.92 -1.69
CA GLY A 111 22.23 -6.92 -1.71
C GLY A 111 23.63 -7.47 -1.47
N PHE A 112 23.81 -8.41 -0.53
CA PHE A 112 25.13 -8.91 -0.16
C PHE A 112 25.62 -10.10 -0.97
N VAL A 113 24.70 -10.87 -1.55
CA VAL A 113 25.05 -12.14 -2.20
C VAL A 113 24.66 -12.09 -3.68
N PRO A 114 25.61 -11.89 -4.61
CA PRO A 114 25.34 -11.73 -6.05
C PRO A 114 24.53 -12.87 -6.67
N PHE A 115 24.59 -14.07 -6.09
CA PHE A 115 23.78 -15.20 -6.54
C PHE A 115 22.28 -14.88 -6.54
N PHE A 116 21.76 -14.09 -5.57
CA PHE A 116 20.33 -13.82 -5.47
C PHE A 116 19.80 -12.78 -6.48
N THR A 117 20.71 -12.12 -7.21
CA THR A 117 20.38 -11.23 -8.34
C THR A 117 20.90 -11.76 -9.68
N SER A 118 21.49 -12.99 -9.71
CA SER A 118 22.13 -13.53 -10.90
C SER A 118 21.18 -14.03 -11.99
N SER A 119 19.94 -14.32 -11.67
CA SER A 119 18.96 -14.78 -12.66
C SER A 119 17.53 -14.36 -12.31
N ILE A 120 16.68 -14.26 -13.33
CA ILE A 120 15.28 -13.91 -13.19
C ILE A 120 14.52 -14.90 -12.30
N ALA A 121 14.80 -16.20 -12.43
CA ALA A 121 14.11 -17.21 -11.62
C ALA A 121 14.43 -17.05 -10.12
N ILE A 122 15.68 -16.74 -9.79
CA ILE A 122 16.11 -16.51 -8.40
C ILE A 122 15.51 -15.22 -7.89
N MET A 123 15.58 -14.12 -8.65
CA MET A 123 14.94 -12.84 -8.29
C MET A 123 13.42 -12.99 -8.11
N PHE A 124 12.75 -13.76 -8.95
CA PHE A 124 11.32 -14.07 -8.81
C PHE A 124 11.05 -14.74 -7.45
N ILE A 125 11.83 -15.77 -7.09
CA ILE A 125 11.67 -16.47 -5.79
C ILE A 125 11.93 -15.51 -4.62
N MET A 126 12.97 -14.70 -4.68
CA MET A 126 13.30 -13.75 -3.61
C MET A 126 12.20 -12.70 -3.44
N LEU A 127 11.69 -12.14 -4.53
CA LEU A 127 10.59 -11.17 -4.50
C LEU A 127 9.28 -11.82 -4.08
N PHE A 128 9.04 -13.09 -4.44
CA PHE A 128 7.89 -13.86 -3.95
C PHE A 128 7.96 -14.04 -2.43
N LEU A 129 9.10 -14.44 -1.89
CA LEU A 129 9.30 -14.58 -0.44
C LEU A 129 9.17 -13.24 0.27
N ASN A 130 9.73 -12.17 -0.28
CA ASN A 130 9.56 -10.83 0.24
C ASN A 130 8.07 -10.46 0.32
N GLY A 131 7.33 -10.57 -0.78
CA GLY A 131 5.90 -10.29 -0.83
C GLY A 131 5.09 -11.13 0.16
N TRP A 132 5.49 -12.39 0.38
CA TRP A 132 4.86 -13.26 1.37
C TRP A 132 4.97 -12.69 2.79
N PHE A 133 6.16 -12.26 3.21
CA PHE A 133 6.39 -11.67 4.52
C PHE A 133 5.80 -10.26 4.63
N GLN A 134 5.69 -9.52 3.53
CA GLN A 134 5.00 -8.22 3.48
C GLN A 134 3.53 -8.31 3.94
N GLY A 135 2.86 -9.46 3.75
CA GLY A 135 1.51 -9.70 4.24
C GLY A 135 1.35 -9.65 5.76
N MET A 136 2.46 -9.70 6.51
CA MET A 136 2.46 -9.63 7.98
C MET A 136 2.37 -8.19 8.54
N GLY A 137 2.33 -7.15 7.71
CA GLY A 137 2.35 -5.75 8.15
C GLY A 137 0.96 -5.18 8.47
N TRP A 138 0.01 -5.30 7.54
CA TRP A 138 -1.31 -4.67 7.66
C TRP A 138 -2.20 -5.31 8.75
N PRO A 139 -2.37 -6.64 8.80
CA PRO A 139 -3.31 -7.28 9.72
C PRO A 139 -3.02 -6.98 11.20
N PRO A 140 -1.78 -7.10 11.71
CA PRO A 140 -1.49 -6.78 13.11
C PRO A 140 -1.69 -5.30 13.43
N SER A 141 -1.46 -4.40 12.47
CA SER A 141 -1.76 -2.97 12.64
C SER A 141 -3.27 -2.73 12.79
N GLY A 142 -4.09 -3.40 11.97
CA GLY A 142 -5.54 -3.37 12.10
C GLY A 142 -6.02 -3.90 13.46
N ARG A 143 -5.44 -4.99 13.95
CA ARG A 143 -5.73 -5.52 15.29
C ARG A 143 -5.43 -4.51 16.40
N VAL A 144 -4.26 -3.85 16.37
CA VAL A 144 -3.91 -2.80 17.33
C VAL A 144 -4.90 -1.64 17.27
N LEU A 145 -5.27 -1.18 16.07
CA LEU A 145 -6.25 -0.10 15.89
C LEU A 145 -7.62 -0.45 16.50
N VAL A 146 -8.05 -1.70 16.40
CA VAL A 146 -9.32 -2.15 16.97
C VAL A 146 -9.28 -2.20 18.50
N HIS A 147 -8.19 -2.64 19.09
CA HIS A 147 -8.09 -2.80 20.54
C HIS A 147 -7.75 -1.52 21.31
N TRP A 148 -7.05 -0.57 20.67
CA TRP A 148 -6.56 0.65 21.31
C TRP A 148 -7.37 1.92 20.99
N PHE A 149 -8.27 1.87 19.99
CA PHE A 149 -9.06 3.03 19.56
C PHE A 149 -10.54 2.68 19.47
N SER A 150 -11.38 3.50 20.11
CA SER A 150 -12.82 3.30 20.17
C SER A 150 -13.48 3.45 18.80
N VAL A 151 -14.70 2.94 18.66
CA VAL A 151 -15.46 2.94 17.39
C VAL A 151 -15.61 4.36 16.84
N SER A 152 -15.85 5.35 17.70
CA SER A 152 -16.06 6.76 17.31
C SER A 152 -14.82 7.45 16.72
N GLU A 153 -13.61 7.04 17.12
CA GLU A 153 -12.34 7.67 16.69
C GLU A 153 -11.53 6.80 15.73
N ARG A 154 -11.81 5.51 15.66
CA ARG A 154 -11.03 4.52 14.89
C ARG A 154 -10.91 4.87 13.41
N GLY A 155 -11.97 5.39 12.80
CA GLY A 155 -11.94 5.81 11.38
C GLY A 155 -10.87 6.85 11.10
N ASN A 156 -10.83 7.92 11.91
CA ASN A 156 -9.82 8.98 11.78
C ASN A 156 -8.40 8.46 12.06
N LYS A 157 -8.23 7.62 13.10
CA LYS A 157 -6.94 7.01 13.42
C LYS A 157 -6.43 6.08 12.32
N THR A 158 -7.32 5.30 11.72
CA THR A 158 -6.98 4.45 10.57
C THR A 158 -6.59 5.28 9.35
N ALA A 159 -7.27 6.39 9.07
CA ALA A 159 -6.93 7.28 7.98
C ALA A 159 -5.53 7.90 8.15
N ILE A 160 -5.21 8.39 9.35
CA ILE A 160 -3.87 8.91 9.66
C ILE A 160 -2.82 7.81 9.58
N TRP A 161 -3.10 6.64 10.14
CA TRP A 161 -2.18 5.49 10.07
C TRP A 161 -1.92 5.06 8.61
N ASN A 162 -2.93 5.12 7.76
CA ASN A 162 -2.79 4.72 6.36
C ASN A 162 -1.78 5.58 5.58
N VAL A 163 -1.51 6.81 6.01
CA VAL A 163 -0.45 7.68 5.44
C VAL A 163 0.95 7.04 5.58
N ALA A 164 1.13 6.11 6.51
CA ALA A 164 2.42 5.43 6.72
C ALA A 164 2.97 4.80 5.44
N HIS A 165 2.11 4.27 4.56
CA HIS A 165 2.56 3.67 3.31
C HIS A 165 3.16 4.69 2.32
N ASN A 166 2.62 5.91 2.26
CA ASN A 166 3.20 6.99 1.43
C ASN A 166 4.51 7.50 2.04
N VAL A 167 4.55 7.63 3.38
CA VAL A 167 5.77 8.05 4.07
C VAL A 167 6.90 7.05 3.81
N GLY A 168 6.64 5.76 4.03
CA GLY A 168 7.63 4.72 3.81
C GLY A 168 8.01 4.56 2.33
N GLY A 169 7.02 4.57 1.43
CA GLY A 169 7.25 4.48 -0.01
C GLY A 169 8.10 5.62 -0.54
N GLY A 170 7.83 6.84 -0.13
CA GLY A 170 8.64 7.99 -0.52
C GLY A 170 10.05 7.96 0.09
N LEU A 171 10.18 7.72 1.40
CA LEU A 171 11.48 7.66 2.08
C LEU A 171 12.40 6.54 1.56
N MET A 172 11.84 5.49 0.97
CA MET A 172 12.62 4.41 0.38
C MET A 172 13.64 4.94 -0.63
N ALA A 173 13.23 5.84 -1.50
CA ALA A 173 14.08 6.32 -2.59
C ALA A 173 15.33 7.08 -2.11
N PRO A 174 15.27 8.13 -1.25
CA PRO A 174 16.47 8.78 -0.73
C PRO A 174 17.32 7.85 0.15
N ILE A 175 16.73 6.92 0.88
CA ILE A 175 17.49 5.93 1.66
C ILE A 175 18.24 4.98 0.72
N ALA A 176 17.62 4.54 -0.38
CA ALA A 176 18.28 3.69 -1.37
C ALA A 176 19.46 4.40 -2.04
N VAL A 177 19.30 5.68 -2.41
CA VAL A 177 20.41 6.49 -2.99
C VAL A 177 21.55 6.67 -2.00
N ALA A 178 21.24 6.95 -0.75
CA ALA A 178 22.27 6.98 0.30
C ALA A 178 22.98 5.62 0.45
N GLY A 179 22.23 4.53 0.32
CA GLY A 179 22.78 3.18 0.32
C GLY A 179 23.76 2.94 -0.83
N VAL A 180 23.39 3.35 -2.06
CA VAL A 180 24.28 3.29 -3.23
C VAL A 180 25.57 4.06 -2.99
N ALA A 181 25.47 5.31 -2.52
CA ALA A 181 26.64 6.16 -2.27
C ALA A 181 27.58 5.56 -1.19
N ILE A 182 27.01 5.07 -0.08
CA ILE A 182 27.77 4.45 1.01
C ILE A 182 28.45 3.16 0.54
N PHE A 183 27.70 2.30 -0.16
CA PHE A 183 28.22 1.01 -0.59
C PHE A 183 29.32 1.17 -1.65
N SER A 184 29.11 2.05 -2.63
CA SER A 184 30.14 2.41 -3.62
C SER A 184 31.40 2.96 -2.96
N GLY A 185 31.25 3.83 -1.95
CA GLY A 185 32.40 4.38 -1.21
C GLY A 185 33.17 3.35 -0.39
N ILE A 186 32.51 2.32 0.13
CA ILE A 186 33.16 1.27 0.95
C ILE A 186 33.81 0.19 0.05
N THR A 187 33.12 -0.23 -1.01
CA THR A 187 33.55 -1.36 -1.83
C THR A 187 34.40 -0.96 -3.04
N GLY A 188 34.37 0.33 -3.41
CA GLY A 188 34.94 0.80 -4.67
C GLY A 188 34.14 0.35 -5.91
N SER A 189 32.93 -0.20 -5.73
CA SER A 189 32.05 -0.59 -6.84
C SER A 189 31.66 0.62 -7.67
N ALA A 190 31.73 0.50 -9.00
CA ALA A 190 31.39 1.60 -9.91
C ALA A 190 29.91 2.00 -9.82
N THR A 191 29.03 1.04 -9.56
CA THR A 191 27.59 1.25 -9.47
C THR A 191 27.08 1.32 -8.04
N GLY A 192 27.56 0.45 -7.14
CA GLY A 192 27.15 0.33 -5.75
C GLY A 192 25.63 0.07 -5.58
N TYR A 193 24.96 -0.42 -6.62
CA TYR A 193 23.49 -0.56 -6.64
C TYR A 193 22.95 -1.55 -5.58
N GLU A 194 23.80 -2.44 -5.10
CA GLU A 194 23.50 -3.36 -4.00
C GLU A 194 23.03 -2.59 -2.74
N GLY A 195 23.53 -1.36 -2.58
CA GLY A 195 23.10 -0.43 -1.53
C GLY A 195 21.63 -0.11 -1.54
N VAL A 196 20.95 -0.24 -2.71
CA VAL A 196 19.48 -0.13 -2.84
C VAL A 196 18.75 -1.17 -1.99
N PHE A 197 19.33 -2.35 -1.83
CA PHE A 197 18.78 -3.42 -1.01
C PHE A 197 19.25 -3.36 0.44
N ILE A 198 20.51 -2.99 0.65
CA ILE A 198 21.20 -3.11 1.95
C ILE A 198 20.73 -2.04 2.93
N LEU A 199 20.85 -0.75 2.60
CA LEU A 199 20.56 0.32 3.56
C LEU A 199 19.09 0.38 3.95
N PRO A 200 18.10 0.30 3.03
CA PRO A 200 16.70 0.23 3.41
C PRO A 200 16.38 -0.96 4.32
N ALA A 201 17.04 -2.12 4.11
CA ALA A 201 16.84 -3.29 4.94
C ALA A 201 17.41 -3.12 6.36
N LEU A 202 18.59 -2.51 6.50
CA LEU A 202 19.17 -2.20 7.80
C LEU A 202 18.29 -1.21 8.58
N VAL A 203 17.78 -0.17 7.92
CA VAL A 203 16.82 0.76 8.51
C VAL A 203 15.54 0.03 8.92
N ALA A 204 15.01 -0.87 8.08
CA ALA A 204 13.83 -1.66 8.39
C ALA A 204 14.04 -2.56 9.63
N ILE A 205 15.21 -3.18 9.79
CA ILE A 205 15.55 -3.96 10.99
C ILE A 205 15.58 -3.07 12.23
N ALA A 206 16.24 -1.91 12.15
CA ALA A 206 16.26 -0.96 13.27
C ALA A 206 14.84 -0.53 13.67
N VAL A 207 13.99 -0.20 12.68
CA VAL A 207 12.58 0.14 12.92
C VAL A 207 11.80 -1.06 13.46
N ALA A 208 12.08 -2.29 13.04
CA ALA A 208 11.44 -3.48 13.60
C ALA A 208 11.73 -3.63 15.09
N VAL A 209 12.97 -3.40 15.52
CA VAL A 209 13.35 -3.39 16.94
C VAL A 209 12.61 -2.29 17.70
N ILE A 210 12.56 -1.07 17.16
CA ILE A 210 11.82 0.04 17.78
C ILE A 210 10.33 -0.29 17.87
N SER A 211 9.73 -0.82 16.80
CA SER A 211 8.32 -1.22 16.77
C SER A 211 8.02 -2.30 17.81
N TYR A 212 8.90 -3.27 18.01
CA TYR A 212 8.78 -4.28 19.06
C TYR A 212 8.71 -3.66 20.46
N TRP A 213 9.48 -2.61 20.72
CA TRP A 213 9.45 -1.90 22.02
C TRP A 213 8.21 -1.01 22.17
N LEU A 214 7.69 -0.46 21.08
CA LEU A 214 6.55 0.45 21.11
C LEU A 214 5.19 -0.28 21.11
N ILE A 215 5.04 -1.37 20.34
CA ILE A 215 3.77 -2.08 20.20
C ILE A 215 3.43 -2.85 21.48
N ARG A 216 2.15 -2.83 21.84
CA ARG A 216 1.53 -3.69 22.86
C ARG A 216 0.32 -4.38 22.22
N ASP A 217 0.00 -5.61 22.67
CA ASP A 217 -1.10 -6.39 22.09
C ASP A 217 -2.45 -5.72 22.36
N THR A 218 -2.86 -5.71 23.62
CA THR A 218 -4.13 -5.14 24.06
C THR A 218 -3.92 -4.26 25.29
N PRO A 219 -4.85 -3.37 25.62
CA PRO A 219 -4.81 -2.61 26.86
C PRO A 219 -4.70 -3.50 28.10
N GLN A 220 -5.43 -4.63 28.11
CA GLN A 220 -5.42 -5.57 29.22
C GLN A 220 -4.05 -6.23 29.43
N SER A 221 -3.24 -6.36 28.38
CA SER A 221 -1.88 -6.91 28.47
C SER A 221 -0.88 -6.00 29.19
N VAL A 222 -1.30 -4.77 29.49
CA VAL A 222 -0.53 -3.78 30.26
C VAL A 222 -1.30 -3.24 31.47
N GLY A 223 -2.35 -3.95 31.91
CA GLY A 223 -3.12 -3.62 33.12
C GLY A 223 -4.15 -2.49 32.92
N LEU A 224 -4.47 -2.14 31.68
CA LEU A 224 -5.49 -1.13 31.38
C LEU A 224 -6.86 -1.79 31.07
N PRO A 225 -7.99 -1.12 31.33
CA PRO A 225 -9.30 -1.61 30.94
C PRO A 225 -9.45 -1.67 29.42
N PRO A 226 -10.41 -2.43 28.87
CA PRO A 226 -10.75 -2.37 27.44
C PRO A 226 -11.07 -0.95 26.99
N ILE A 227 -10.80 -0.62 25.72
CA ILE A 227 -11.03 0.74 25.17
C ILE A 227 -12.50 1.14 25.24
N GLU A 228 -13.41 0.18 25.08
CA GLU A 228 -14.85 0.40 25.16
C GLU A 228 -15.29 0.84 26.57
N GLU A 229 -14.67 0.26 27.60
CA GLU A 229 -14.90 0.65 29.01
C GLU A 229 -14.29 2.03 29.30
N TYR A 230 -13.02 2.23 28.92
CA TYR A 230 -12.31 3.49 29.14
C TYR A 230 -12.98 4.70 28.48
N ARG A 231 -13.53 4.52 27.26
CA ARG A 231 -14.20 5.60 26.50
C ARG A 231 -15.73 5.63 26.70
N ASN A 232 -16.29 4.67 27.42
CA ASN A 232 -17.73 4.43 27.50
C ASN A 232 -18.40 4.41 26.10
N ASP A 233 -17.71 3.80 25.14
CA ASP A 233 -18.07 3.78 23.72
C ASP A 233 -18.27 2.32 23.29
N TYR A 234 -19.37 1.75 23.72
CA TYR A 234 -19.78 0.41 23.34
C TYR A 234 -20.40 0.46 21.95
N SER A 235 -19.91 -0.37 21.05
CA SER A 235 -20.55 -0.59 19.75
C SER A 235 -22.04 -0.85 19.96
N SER A 236 -22.91 -0.18 19.16
CA SER A 236 -24.39 -0.23 19.28
C SER A 236 -25.03 -1.63 19.18
N LYS A 237 -24.26 -2.70 19.33
CA LYS A 237 -24.76 -4.06 19.56
C LYS A 237 -25.62 -4.21 20.81
N SER A 238 -25.60 -3.25 21.73
CA SER A 238 -26.48 -3.29 22.90
C SER A 238 -27.89 -2.75 22.64
N LYS A 239 -28.15 -2.06 21.53
CA LYS A 239 -29.53 -1.84 21.05
C LYS A 239 -29.86 -2.99 20.11
N LYS A 240 -30.63 -3.95 20.61
CA LYS A 240 -31.27 -5.07 19.87
C LYS A 240 -32.13 -4.54 18.71
N THR A 241 -31.52 -4.06 17.68
CA THR A 241 -32.15 -4.02 16.37
C THR A 241 -31.73 -5.32 15.70
N PHE A 242 -32.67 -6.19 15.43
CA PHE A 242 -32.53 -7.47 14.73
C PHE A 242 -31.93 -7.22 13.33
N GLU A 243 -30.64 -6.96 13.23
CA GLU A 243 -29.96 -7.17 11.96
C GLU A 243 -29.88 -8.68 11.78
N LYS A 244 -30.70 -9.18 10.86
CA LYS A 244 -30.70 -10.58 10.43
C LYS A 244 -29.26 -11.07 10.24
N GLU A 245 -28.90 -12.17 10.89
CA GLU A 245 -27.60 -12.77 10.66
C GLU A 245 -27.50 -13.21 9.20
N LEU A 246 -26.62 -12.56 8.44
CA LEU A 246 -26.34 -12.94 7.06
C LEU A 246 -25.35 -14.11 7.07
N SER A 247 -25.70 -15.19 6.36
CA SER A 247 -24.78 -16.29 6.15
C SER A 247 -23.61 -15.83 5.24
N THR A 248 -22.44 -16.48 5.37
CA THR A 248 -21.29 -16.21 4.49
C THR A 248 -21.65 -16.35 3.03
N LYS A 249 -22.56 -17.30 2.71
CA LYS A 249 -23.04 -17.55 1.35
C LYS A 249 -23.91 -16.39 0.83
N GLU A 250 -24.80 -15.83 1.67
CA GLU A 250 -25.60 -14.65 1.32
C GLU A 250 -24.73 -13.43 1.12
N ILE A 251 -23.75 -13.19 2.00
CA ILE A 251 -22.79 -12.08 1.87
C ILE A 251 -22.09 -12.17 0.52
N LEU A 252 -21.50 -13.32 0.20
CA LEU A 252 -20.71 -13.50 -1.01
C LEU A 252 -21.57 -13.44 -2.27
N PHE A 253 -22.63 -14.23 -2.36
CA PHE A 253 -23.38 -14.38 -3.61
C PHE A 253 -24.43 -13.27 -3.80
N LYS A 254 -25.20 -12.90 -2.77
CA LYS A 254 -26.25 -11.92 -2.91
C LYS A 254 -25.75 -10.49 -2.96
N TYR A 255 -24.89 -10.10 -2.02
CA TYR A 255 -24.49 -8.71 -1.83
C TYR A 255 -23.20 -8.32 -2.55
N VAL A 256 -22.29 -9.25 -2.81
CA VAL A 256 -21.01 -8.97 -3.45
C VAL A 256 -20.99 -9.42 -4.90
N LEU A 257 -21.08 -10.72 -5.18
CA LEU A 257 -20.94 -11.24 -6.55
C LEU A 257 -22.12 -10.91 -7.47
N ASN A 258 -23.32 -10.73 -6.94
CA ASN A 258 -24.51 -10.32 -7.71
C ASN A 258 -24.69 -8.80 -7.79
N ASN A 259 -23.76 -8.03 -7.25
CA ASN A 259 -23.84 -6.57 -7.25
C ASN A 259 -23.03 -5.96 -8.39
N LYS A 260 -23.72 -5.50 -9.45
CA LYS A 260 -23.08 -4.89 -10.62
C LYS A 260 -22.17 -3.69 -10.31
N TRP A 261 -22.50 -2.93 -9.26
CA TRP A 261 -21.72 -1.76 -8.88
C TRP A 261 -20.41 -2.14 -8.19
N VAL A 262 -20.41 -3.23 -7.41
CA VAL A 262 -19.17 -3.80 -6.84
C VAL A 262 -18.26 -4.29 -7.95
N TRP A 263 -18.80 -4.92 -9.00
CA TRP A 263 -18.03 -5.31 -10.17
C TRP A 263 -17.47 -4.12 -10.94
N ALA A 264 -18.28 -3.07 -11.15
CA ALA A 264 -17.85 -1.87 -11.83
C ALA A 264 -16.62 -1.24 -11.14
N ILE A 265 -16.67 -1.07 -9.79
CA ILE A 265 -15.54 -0.50 -9.07
C ILE A 265 -14.35 -1.47 -8.94
N ALA A 266 -14.58 -2.79 -8.91
CA ALA A 266 -13.52 -3.78 -8.96
C ALA A 266 -12.76 -3.71 -10.30
N LEU A 267 -13.48 -3.57 -11.41
CA LEU A 267 -12.89 -3.35 -12.73
C LEU A 267 -12.16 -2.00 -12.81
N ALA A 268 -12.77 -0.91 -12.30
CA ALA A 268 -12.08 0.38 -12.21
C ALA A 268 -10.74 0.25 -11.47
N ASN A 269 -10.71 -0.56 -10.41
CA ASN A 269 -9.51 -0.75 -9.59
C ASN A 269 -8.35 -1.41 -10.35
N ILE A 270 -8.64 -2.27 -11.34
CA ILE A 270 -7.61 -2.80 -12.24
C ILE A 270 -6.88 -1.65 -12.92
N PHE A 271 -7.63 -0.77 -13.58
CA PHE A 271 -7.04 0.31 -14.37
C PHE A 271 -6.39 1.39 -13.51
N VAL A 272 -7.00 1.74 -12.37
CA VAL A 272 -6.41 2.69 -11.40
C VAL A 272 -5.09 2.16 -10.84
N TYR A 273 -5.02 0.89 -10.47
CA TYR A 273 -3.80 0.27 -9.97
C TYR A 273 -2.77 0.05 -11.07
N PHE A 274 -3.22 -0.27 -12.29
CA PHE A 274 -2.33 -0.35 -13.46
C PHE A 274 -1.63 0.99 -13.70
N VAL A 275 -2.36 2.11 -13.70
CA VAL A 275 -1.77 3.44 -13.88
C VAL A 275 -0.85 3.79 -12.72
N ARG A 276 -1.30 3.58 -11.48
CA ARG A 276 -0.52 3.89 -10.27
C ARG A 276 0.84 3.20 -10.29
N TYR A 277 0.85 1.88 -10.48
CA TYR A 277 2.08 1.09 -10.43
C TYR A 277 2.84 1.09 -11.75
N GLY A 278 2.15 1.21 -12.88
CA GLY A 278 2.78 1.35 -14.19
C GLY A 278 3.59 2.65 -14.30
N VAL A 279 3.11 3.74 -13.68
CA VAL A 279 3.93 4.96 -13.58
C VAL A 279 5.00 4.81 -12.50
N LEU A 280 4.63 4.48 -11.28
CA LEU A 280 5.54 4.53 -10.13
C LEU A 280 6.70 3.53 -10.23
N ASP A 281 6.39 2.26 -10.53
CA ASP A 281 7.40 1.19 -10.51
C ASP A 281 8.35 1.27 -11.72
N TRP A 282 7.90 1.90 -12.83
CA TRP A 282 8.70 2.08 -14.04
C TRP A 282 9.30 3.48 -14.20
N ALA A 283 8.92 4.45 -13.33
CA ALA A 283 9.46 5.81 -13.40
C ALA A 283 10.99 5.85 -13.32
N PRO A 284 11.70 5.12 -12.45
CA PRO A 284 13.17 5.16 -12.42
C PRO A 284 13.79 4.74 -13.76
N THR A 285 13.26 3.67 -14.36
CA THR A 285 13.74 3.15 -15.65
C THR A 285 13.45 4.12 -16.79
N TYR A 286 12.21 4.62 -16.89
CA TYR A 286 11.84 5.59 -17.94
C TYR A 286 12.61 6.90 -17.83
N LEU A 287 12.77 7.43 -16.63
CA LEU A 287 13.53 8.66 -16.38
C LEU A 287 15.01 8.51 -16.73
N SER A 288 15.60 7.35 -16.45
CA SER A 288 16.98 7.03 -16.82
C SER A 288 17.17 6.90 -18.33
N GLU A 289 16.33 6.07 -18.98
CA GLU A 289 16.50 5.74 -20.41
C GLU A 289 16.10 6.89 -21.35
N GLU A 290 14.94 7.51 -21.11
CA GLU A 290 14.34 8.47 -22.05
C GLU A 290 14.60 9.93 -21.67
N LYS A 291 14.83 10.21 -20.38
CA LYS A 291 14.97 11.58 -19.88
C LYS A 291 16.38 11.91 -19.38
N GLY A 292 17.28 10.93 -19.32
CA GLY A 292 18.66 11.11 -18.88
C GLY A 292 18.78 11.51 -17.38
N PHE A 293 17.83 11.11 -16.56
CA PHE A 293 17.94 11.33 -15.11
C PHE A 293 18.96 10.38 -14.51
N ASP A 294 19.80 10.92 -13.64
CA ASP A 294 20.58 10.12 -12.73
C ASP A 294 19.70 9.53 -11.60
N MET A 295 20.27 8.60 -10.84
CA MET A 295 19.57 7.94 -9.74
C MET A 295 19.08 8.90 -8.67
N SER A 296 19.84 9.98 -8.39
CA SER A 296 19.48 10.99 -7.40
C SER A 296 18.22 11.75 -7.80
N LYS A 297 18.16 12.22 -9.05
CA LYS A 297 16.98 12.93 -9.59
C LYS A 297 15.76 12.01 -9.68
N SER A 298 15.93 10.78 -10.14
CA SER A 298 14.87 9.77 -10.17
C SER A 298 14.32 9.46 -8.78
N SER A 299 15.18 9.40 -7.78
CA SER A 299 14.81 9.23 -6.38
C SER A 299 13.97 10.39 -5.84
N VAL A 300 14.35 11.62 -6.13
CA VAL A 300 13.58 12.81 -5.73
C VAL A 300 12.19 12.79 -6.39
N ALA A 301 12.12 12.47 -7.67
CA ALA A 301 10.85 12.36 -8.39
C ALA A 301 9.93 11.28 -7.78
N TYR A 302 10.48 10.11 -7.45
CA TYR A 302 9.78 9.02 -6.80
C TYR A 302 9.27 9.43 -5.40
N PHE A 303 10.12 10.05 -4.60
CA PHE A 303 9.76 10.59 -3.28
C PHE A 303 8.60 11.57 -3.37
N LEU A 304 8.68 12.53 -4.27
CA LEU A 304 7.66 13.57 -4.44
C LEU A 304 6.33 12.99 -4.95
N TYR A 305 6.37 11.99 -5.84
CA TYR A 305 5.16 11.26 -6.28
C TYR A 305 4.40 10.64 -5.07
N GLU A 306 5.10 9.90 -4.23
CA GLU A 306 4.49 9.22 -3.07
C GLU A 306 3.95 10.23 -2.04
N TRP A 307 4.72 11.27 -1.73
CA TRP A 307 4.33 12.25 -0.72
C TRP A 307 3.20 13.17 -1.21
N ALA A 308 3.15 13.50 -2.48
CA ALA A 308 2.05 14.25 -3.09
C ALA A 308 0.71 13.51 -2.96
N GLY A 309 0.73 12.19 -2.90
CA GLY A 309 -0.46 11.37 -2.69
C GLY A 309 -1.18 11.63 -1.36
N ILE A 310 -0.46 12.11 -0.33
CA ILE A 310 -1.04 12.39 0.98
C ILE A 310 -2.07 13.53 0.90
N PRO A 311 -1.68 14.77 0.53
CA PRO A 311 -2.65 15.85 0.38
C PRO A 311 -3.67 15.59 -0.73
N GLY A 312 -3.29 14.89 -1.79
CA GLY A 312 -4.19 14.52 -2.88
C GLY A 312 -5.34 13.64 -2.43
N THR A 313 -5.06 12.62 -1.62
CA THR A 313 -6.09 11.75 -1.02
C THR A 313 -7.05 12.55 -0.13
N LEU A 314 -6.53 13.43 0.73
CA LEU A 314 -7.32 14.25 1.62
C LEU A 314 -8.22 15.22 0.84
N LEU A 315 -7.67 15.87 -0.16
CA LEU A 315 -8.43 16.80 -1.03
C LEU A 315 -9.54 16.05 -1.79
N CYS A 316 -9.24 14.88 -2.34
CA CYS A 316 -10.21 14.06 -3.07
C CYS A 316 -11.39 13.66 -2.16
N GLY A 317 -11.10 13.23 -0.94
CA GLY A 317 -12.13 12.92 0.06
C GLY A 317 -12.98 14.13 0.39
N TRP A 318 -12.36 15.27 0.64
CA TRP A 318 -13.04 16.52 0.93
C TRP A 318 -13.95 16.98 -0.23
N ILE A 319 -13.44 16.96 -1.47
CA ILE A 319 -14.22 17.28 -2.69
C ILE A 319 -15.41 16.33 -2.82
N SER A 320 -15.19 15.03 -2.64
CA SER A 320 -16.25 14.02 -2.70
C SER A 320 -17.36 14.30 -1.68
N ASP A 321 -17.00 14.66 -0.44
CA ASP A 321 -17.97 14.89 0.62
C ASP A 321 -18.67 16.25 0.51
N LYS A 322 -17.95 17.33 0.24
CA LYS A 322 -18.47 18.70 0.23
C LYS A 322 -19.10 19.10 -1.10
N TRP A 323 -18.37 18.94 -2.22
CA TRP A 323 -18.87 19.38 -3.53
C TRP A 323 -19.83 18.39 -4.15
N PHE A 324 -19.52 17.10 -4.03
CA PHE A 324 -20.37 16.06 -4.62
C PHE A 324 -21.35 15.40 -3.61
N LYS A 325 -21.44 15.93 -2.36
CA LYS A 325 -22.40 15.48 -1.35
C LYS A 325 -22.34 13.97 -1.09
N GLY A 326 -21.13 13.43 -0.97
CA GLY A 326 -20.86 12.01 -0.72
C GLY A 326 -20.92 11.11 -1.96
N ARG A 327 -21.18 11.68 -3.16
CA ARG A 327 -21.09 10.91 -4.41
C ARG A 327 -19.63 10.70 -4.80
N ARG A 328 -19.17 9.45 -4.80
CA ARG A 328 -17.78 9.09 -5.03
C ARG A 328 -17.42 9.09 -6.53
N GLY A 329 -18.37 8.72 -7.41
CA GLY A 329 -18.16 8.64 -8.85
C GLY A 329 -17.67 9.94 -9.48
N PRO A 330 -18.34 11.10 -9.28
CA PRO A 330 -17.89 12.39 -9.83
C PRO A 330 -16.49 12.80 -9.40
N ALA A 331 -16.14 12.62 -8.13
CA ALA A 331 -14.81 12.94 -7.62
C ALA A 331 -13.75 12.04 -8.26
N GLY A 332 -14.01 10.72 -8.35
CA GLY A 332 -13.13 9.77 -9.03
C GLY A 332 -12.92 10.12 -10.50
N PHE A 333 -14.00 10.50 -11.20
CA PHE A 333 -13.92 10.94 -12.60
C PHE A 333 -13.02 12.16 -12.77
N VAL A 334 -13.25 13.23 -12.00
CA VAL A 334 -12.45 14.47 -12.09
C VAL A 334 -10.97 14.20 -11.83
N PHE A 335 -10.67 13.39 -10.80
CA PHE A 335 -9.30 13.04 -10.48
C PHE A 335 -8.66 12.16 -11.57
N MET A 336 -9.37 11.18 -12.14
CA MET A 336 -8.85 10.34 -13.22
C MET A 336 -8.63 11.11 -14.53
N VAL A 337 -9.48 12.10 -14.85
CA VAL A 337 -9.24 13.02 -15.97
C VAL A 337 -7.98 13.86 -15.70
N GLY A 338 -7.79 14.34 -14.48
CA GLY A 338 -6.56 15.02 -14.09
C GLY A 338 -5.32 14.13 -14.23
N VAL A 339 -5.39 12.87 -13.83
CA VAL A 339 -4.32 11.88 -14.03
C VAL A 339 -4.03 11.69 -15.50
N LEU A 340 -5.06 11.54 -16.34
CA LEU A 340 -4.93 11.41 -17.79
C LEU A 340 -4.14 12.58 -18.38
N ILE A 341 -4.51 13.82 -18.04
CA ILE A 341 -3.81 15.03 -18.50
C ILE A 341 -2.36 15.02 -18.03
N ALA A 342 -2.11 14.70 -16.77
CA ALA A 342 -0.76 14.68 -16.21
C ALA A 342 0.12 13.59 -16.86
N VAL A 343 -0.45 12.40 -17.16
CA VAL A 343 0.23 11.33 -17.91
C VAL A 343 0.56 11.77 -19.32
N LEU A 344 -0.35 12.45 -20.01
CA LEU A 344 -0.09 13.00 -21.36
C LEU A 344 1.01 14.05 -21.33
N VAL A 345 1.02 14.97 -20.37
CA VAL A 345 2.09 15.96 -20.21
C VAL A 345 3.42 15.27 -19.94
N TYR A 346 3.45 14.26 -19.08
CA TYR A 346 4.65 13.49 -18.78
C TYR A 346 5.19 12.75 -20.02
N TRP A 347 4.30 12.14 -20.81
CA TRP A 347 4.67 11.40 -22.02
C TRP A 347 5.23 12.32 -23.10
N PHE A 348 4.50 13.42 -23.43
CA PHE A 348 4.86 14.31 -24.52
C PHE A 348 5.92 15.36 -24.17
N ASN A 349 6.35 15.44 -22.90
CA ASN A 349 7.46 16.30 -22.53
C ASN A 349 8.75 15.81 -23.19
N PRO A 350 9.46 16.64 -24.00
CA PRO A 350 10.73 16.24 -24.60
C PRO A 350 11.82 16.11 -23.51
N ALA A 351 12.84 15.28 -23.78
CA ALA A 351 14.02 15.22 -22.94
C ALA A 351 14.69 16.61 -22.81
N GLY A 352 15.27 16.89 -21.64
CA GLY A 352 15.90 18.18 -21.37
C GLY A 352 15.06 19.16 -20.54
N ASN A 353 13.80 18.83 -20.23
CA ASN A 353 12.93 19.63 -19.36
C ASN A 353 12.58 18.89 -18.05
N PRO A 354 13.55 18.64 -17.17
CA PRO A 354 13.33 17.81 -15.96
C PRO A 354 12.29 18.39 -15.00
N MET A 355 12.07 19.70 -14.99
CA MET A 355 11.05 20.36 -14.16
C MET A 355 9.63 19.91 -14.55
N ILE A 356 9.36 19.73 -15.84
CA ILE A 356 8.05 19.28 -16.31
C ILE A 356 7.85 17.80 -15.98
N ASP A 357 8.89 16.97 -16.14
CA ASP A 357 8.82 15.56 -15.74
C ASP A 357 8.52 15.39 -14.23
N MET A 358 9.23 16.15 -13.39
CA MET A 358 9.00 16.14 -11.94
C MET A 358 7.60 16.67 -11.57
N ALA A 359 7.19 17.79 -12.17
CA ALA A 359 5.86 18.37 -11.92
C ALA A 359 4.74 17.40 -12.36
N SER A 360 4.92 16.71 -13.48
CA SER A 360 3.96 15.71 -13.96
C SER A 360 3.86 14.51 -13.01
N LEU A 361 5.00 14.00 -12.53
CA LEU A 361 5.01 12.91 -11.56
C LEU A 361 4.37 13.31 -10.22
N ILE A 362 4.64 14.52 -9.72
CA ILE A 362 3.98 15.08 -8.55
C ILE A 362 2.47 15.16 -8.78
N ALA A 363 2.03 15.66 -9.95
CA ALA A 363 0.61 15.76 -10.28
C ALA A 363 -0.06 14.39 -10.39
N ILE A 364 0.60 13.42 -11.03
CA ILE A 364 0.09 12.04 -11.11
C ILE A 364 -0.04 11.46 -9.70
N GLY A 365 1.00 11.56 -8.87
CA GLY A 365 0.98 11.09 -7.49
C GLY A 365 -0.12 11.74 -6.66
N PHE A 366 -0.24 13.07 -6.74
CA PHE A 366 -1.30 13.83 -6.06
C PHE A 366 -2.71 13.37 -6.45
N LEU A 367 -2.93 13.12 -7.72
CA LEU A 367 -4.27 12.81 -8.24
C LEU A 367 -4.66 11.32 -8.13
N ILE A 368 -3.71 10.38 -8.32
CA ILE A 368 -4.05 8.94 -8.43
C ILE A 368 -4.49 8.30 -7.11
N TYR A 369 -3.97 8.78 -5.97
CA TYR A 369 -4.31 8.22 -4.66
C TYR A 369 -5.74 8.53 -4.22
N GLY A 370 -6.36 9.59 -4.77
CA GLY A 370 -7.78 9.90 -4.59
C GLY A 370 -8.69 8.77 -5.10
N PRO A 371 -8.66 8.41 -6.38
CA PRO A 371 -9.38 7.26 -6.93
C PRO A 371 -9.13 5.95 -6.21
N VAL A 372 -7.88 5.66 -5.81
CA VAL A 372 -7.54 4.48 -5.01
C VAL A 372 -8.34 4.43 -3.70
N MET A 373 -8.40 5.54 -2.99
CA MET A 373 -9.17 5.67 -1.74
C MET A 373 -10.67 5.60 -2.00
N LEU A 374 -11.18 6.29 -3.05
CA LEU A 374 -12.62 6.33 -3.35
C LEU A 374 -13.17 4.95 -3.73
N ILE A 375 -12.42 4.10 -4.44
CA ILE A 375 -12.84 2.73 -4.74
C ILE A 375 -13.03 1.93 -3.45
N GLY A 376 -12.10 2.06 -2.50
CA GLY A 376 -12.24 1.44 -1.19
C GLY A 376 -13.52 1.90 -0.47
N LEU A 377 -13.81 3.20 -0.48
CA LEU A 377 -15.03 3.74 0.13
C LEU A 377 -16.30 3.29 -0.60
N GLN A 378 -16.32 3.28 -1.95
CA GLN A 378 -17.47 2.78 -2.72
C GLN A 378 -17.74 1.31 -2.44
N ALA A 379 -16.70 0.50 -2.26
CA ALA A 379 -16.87 -0.90 -1.89
C ALA A 379 -17.61 -1.08 -0.55
N LEU A 380 -17.38 -0.18 0.41
CA LEU A 380 -18.08 -0.17 1.68
C LEU A 380 -19.51 0.40 1.54
N ASP A 381 -19.67 1.43 0.70
CA ASP A 381 -20.96 2.14 0.53
C ASP A 381 -22.01 1.32 -0.26
N PHE A 382 -21.57 0.41 -1.15
CA PHE A 382 -22.46 -0.34 -2.06
C PHE A 382 -22.99 -1.66 -1.49
N VAL A 383 -22.62 -2.00 -0.28
CA VAL A 383 -23.05 -3.24 0.37
C VAL A 383 -23.47 -2.99 1.83
N PRO A 384 -24.29 -3.87 2.42
CA PRO A 384 -24.57 -3.80 3.85
C PRO A 384 -23.29 -3.89 4.69
N LYS A 385 -23.25 -3.28 5.86
CA LYS A 385 -22.07 -3.24 6.75
C LYS A 385 -21.42 -4.62 6.97
N LYS A 386 -22.23 -5.68 7.06
CA LYS A 386 -21.74 -7.07 7.22
C LYS A 386 -21.03 -7.62 6.01
N ALA A 387 -21.26 -7.08 4.81
CA ALA A 387 -20.62 -7.48 3.56
C ALA A 387 -19.44 -6.58 3.16
N ALA A 388 -19.21 -5.48 3.88
CA ALA A 388 -18.23 -4.45 3.56
C ALA A 388 -16.80 -5.01 3.42
N GLY A 389 -16.37 -5.88 4.33
CA GLY A 389 -15.04 -6.51 4.27
C GLY A 389 -14.86 -7.39 3.02
N THR A 390 -15.90 -8.15 2.65
CA THR A 390 -15.86 -9.02 1.47
C THR A 390 -15.81 -8.21 0.18
N ALA A 391 -16.59 -7.12 0.07
CA ALA A 391 -16.57 -6.23 -1.08
C ALA A 391 -15.21 -5.51 -1.22
N ALA A 392 -14.65 -4.99 -0.13
CA ALA A 392 -13.31 -4.41 -0.11
C ALA A 392 -12.23 -5.43 -0.47
N GLY A 393 -12.40 -6.68 -0.01
CA GLY A 393 -11.52 -7.80 -0.38
C GLY A 393 -11.53 -8.09 -1.87
N LEU A 394 -12.73 -8.16 -2.48
CA LEU A 394 -12.87 -8.39 -3.92
C LEU A 394 -12.24 -7.26 -4.73
N THR A 395 -12.57 -6.00 -4.44
CA THR A 395 -11.98 -4.85 -5.14
C THR A 395 -10.46 -4.79 -4.99
N GLY A 396 -9.93 -5.10 -3.79
CA GLY A 396 -8.51 -5.20 -3.55
C GLY A 396 -7.82 -6.31 -4.35
N LEU A 397 -8.46 -7.48 -4.46
CA LEU A 397 -7.97 -8.60 -5.28
C LEU A 397 -7.80 -8.19 -6.74
N PHE A 398 -8.82 -7.53 -7.32
CA PHE A 398 -8.77 -7.03 -8.69
C PHE A 398 -7.68 -5.96 -8.87
N GLY A 399 -7.51 -5.07 -7.91
CA GLY A 399 -6.43 -4.07 -7.92
C GLY A 399 -5.03 -4.72 -7.95
N TYR A 400 -4.78 -5.69 -7.07
CA TYR A 400 -3.45 -6.32 -7.00
C TYR A 400 -3.20 -7.33 -8.12
N LEU A 401 -4.11 -8.28 -8.35
CA LEU A 401 -3.91 -9.33 -9.36
C LEU A 401 -4.23 -8.84 -10.78
N GLY A 402 -5.25 -7.99 -10.93
CA GLY A 402 -5.58 -7.40 -12.22
C GLY A 402 -4.70 -6.20 -12.57
N GLY A 403 -4.54 -5.25 -11.63
CA GLY A 403 -3.85 -3.99 -11.86
C GLY A 403 -2.34 -4.05 -11.65
N THR A 404 -1.86 -4.28 -10.43
CA THR A 404 -0.43 -4.23 -10.10
C THR A 404 0.38 -5.31 -10.81
N LEU A 405 -0.12 -6.54 -10.83
CA LEU A 405 0.54 -7.64 -11.51
C LEU A 405 0.75 -7.31 -13.00
N THR A 406 -0.31 -6.87 -13.67
CA THR A 406 -0.25 -6.52 -15.10
C THR A 406 0.61 -5.27 -15.34
N ALA A 407 0.57 -4.28 -14.46
CA ALA A 407 1.45 -3.12 -14.53
C ALA A 407 2.93 -3.51 -14.47
N ASN A 408 3.27 -4.47 -13.63
CA ASN A 408 4.66 -4.92 -13.50
C ASN A 408 5.08 -5.81 -14.70
N ALA A 409 4.32 -6.86 -15.02
CA ALA A 409 4.69 -7.83 -16.04
C ALA A 409 4.41 -7.33 -17.46
N LEU A 410 3.19 -6.84 -17.73
CA LEU A 410 2.78 -6.47 -19.08
C LEU A 410 3.47 -5.21 -19.58
N MET A 411 3.71 -4.22 -18.69
CA MET A 411 4.42 -3.00 -19.06
C MET A 411 5.83 -3.30 -19.57
N GLY A 412 6.58 -4.19 -18.86
CA GLY A 412 7.89 -4.61 -19.29
C GLY A 412 7.89 -5.27 -20.66
N VAL A 413 6.95 -6.18 -20.92
CA VAL A 413 6.81 -6.87 -22.21
C VAL A 413 6.51 -5.87 -23.33
N ILE A 414 5.58 -4.95 -23.11
CA ILE A 414 5.17 -3.96 -24.13
C ILE A 414 6.30 -3.00 -24.42
N VAL A 415 7.01 -2.52 -23.38
CA VAL A 415 8.12 -1.57 -23.58
C VAL A 415 9.30 -2.23 -24.29
N ASP A 416 9.62 -3.48 -23.99
CA ASP A 416 10.68 -4.23 -24.70
C ASP A 416 10.32 -4.47 -26.17
N ALA A 417 9.04 -4.81 -26.47
CA ALA A 417 8.61 -5.16 -27.81
C ALA A 417 8.33 -3.91 -28.71
N SER A 418 7.83 -2.83 -28.12
CA SER A 418 7.25 -1.70 -28.87
C SER A 418 7.65 -0.32 -28.35
N GLY A 419 8.55 -0.26 -27.37
CA GLY A 419 9.05 0.97 -26.77
C GLY A 419 8.09 1.67 -25.81
N TRP A 420 8.58 2.72 -25.18
CA TRP A 420 7.85 3.48 -24.17
C TRP A 420 6.55 4.11 -24.67
N ASN A 421 6.48 4.48 -25.97
CA ASN A 421 5.26 5.04 -26.55
C ASN A 421 4.06 4.07 -26.45
N ALA A 422 4.29 2.77 -26.64
CA ALA A 422 3.26 1.76 -26.50
C ALA A 422 2.84 1.60 -25.01
N GLY A 423 3.79 1.66 -24.09
CA GLY A 423 3.52 1.66 -22.66
C GLY A 423 2.64 2.85 -22.23
N PHE A 424 2.98 4.07 -22.67
CA PHE A 424 2.18 5.27 -22.37
C PHE A 424 0.80 5.24 -23.03
N THR A 425 0.67 4.67 -24.23
CA THR A 425 -0.63 4.47 -24.87
C THR A 425 -1.53 3.60 -23.97
N LEU A 426 -0.99 2.51 -23.39
CA LEU A 426 -1.74 1.65 -22.50
C LEU A 426 -2.09 2.34 -21.17
N LEU A 427 -1.16 3.14 -20.60
CA LEU A 427 -1.43 3.95 -19.41
C LEU A 427 -2.55 4.96 -19.66
N THR A 428 -2.50 5.65 -20.77
CA THR A 428 -3.50 6.64 -21.19
C THR A 428 -4.87 6.02 -21.41
N ALA A 429 -4.93 4.87 -22.11
CA ALA A 429 -6.15 4.11 -22.29
C ALA A 429 -6.73 3.63 -20.93
N SER A 430 -5.88 3.19 -20.04
CA SER A 430 -6.29 2.78 -18.68
C SER A 430 -6.86 3.95 -17.87
N CYS A 431 -6.28 5.14 -17.96
CA CYS A 431 -6.83 6.35 -17.35
C CYS A 431 -8.23 6.67 -17.88
N ALA A 432 -8.41 6.60 -19.21
CA ALA A 432 -9.69 6.89 -19.87
C ALA A 432 -10.76 5.85 -19.45
N ILE A 433 -10.43 4.56 -19.45
CA ILE A 433 -11.34 3.49 -19.03
C ILE A 433 -11.74 3.67 -17.58
N ALA A 434 -10.79 3.92 -16.68
CA ALA A 434 -11.10 4.18 -15.27
C ALA A 434 -12.01 5.39 -15.08
N ALA A 435 -11.74 6.49 -15.79
CA ALA A 435 -12.58 7.68 -15.78
C ALA A 435 -14.01 7.37 -16.27
N LEU A 436 -14.17 6.62 -17.36
CA LEU A 436 -15.48 6.20 -17.86
C LEU A 436 -16.25 5.36 -16.86
N ILE A 437 -15.58 4.41 -16.17
CA ILE A 437 -16.25 3.60 -15.15
C ILE A 437 -16.68 4.48 -13.96
N PHE A 438 -15.87 5.43 -13.53
CA PHE A 438 -16.29 6.42 -12.53
C PHE A 438 -17.48 7.27 -13.01
N ALA A 439 -17.50 7.66 -14.28
CA ALA A 439 -18.64 8.38 -14.87
C ALA A 439 -19.92 7.52 -14.85
N MET A 440 -19.84 6.21 -15.08
CA MET A 440 -21.00 5.31 -14.95
C MET A 440 -21.55 5.26 -13.52
N THR A 441 -20.72 5.49 -12.51
CA THR A 441 -21.13 5.54 -11.09
C THR A 441 -21.51 6.96 -10.62
N TRP A 442 -21.63 7.94 -11.54
CA TRP A 442 -21.83 9.36 -11.24
C TRP A 442 -22.99 9.64 -10.28
N ASN A 443 -24.15 9.03 -10.55
CA ASN A 443 -25.37 9.24 -9.78
C ASN A 443 -25.62 8.14 -8.73
N VAL A 444 -24.73 7.16 -8.61
CA VAL A 444 -24.93 6.04 -7.70
C VAL A 444 -24.64 6.47 -6.26
N ARG A 445 -25.65 6.32 -5.40
CA ARG A 445 -25.54 6.55 -3.95
C ARG A 445 -25.56 5.22 -3.21
N GLY A 446 -24.64 5.01 -2.28
CA GLY A 446 -24.52 3.76 -1.53
C GLY A 446 -25.82 3.37 -0.82
N GLN A 447 -26.56 4.34 -0.25
CA GLN A 447 -27.85 4.12 0.43
C GLN A 447 -28.96 3.58 -0.50
N GLU A 448 -28.90 3.86 -1.79
CA GLU A 448 -29.88 3.37 -2.77
C GLU A 448 -29.54 1.95 -3.25
N VAL A 449 -28.27 1.62 -3.31
CA VAL A 449 -27.78 0.29 -3.73
C VAL A 449 -28.09 -0.79 -2.68
N VAL A 450 -28.04 -0.42 -1.40
CA VAL A 450 -28.27 -1.36 -0.28
C VAL A 450 -29.77 -1.68 -0.06
N LYS A 451 -30.67 -0.87 -0.61
CA LYS A 451 -32.11 -1.06 -0.46
C LYS A 451 -32.73 -2.08 -1.43
N HIS A 452 -32.00 -2.48 -2.46
CA HIS A 452 -32.40 -3.48 -3.45
C HIS A 452 -31.58 -4.78 -3.28
#